data_0962d77529e8f0da361d62ae418dedef
#
_entry.id   0962d77529e8f0da361d62ae418dedef
#
_cell.length_a   1.000
_cell.length_b   1.000
_cell.length_c   1.000
_cell.angle_alpha   90.00
_cell.angle_beta   90.00
_cell.angle_gamma   90.00
#
_symmetry.space_group_name_H-M   'P 1'
#
loop_
_entity.id
_entity.type
_entity.pdbx_description
1 polymer ?
#
loop_
_entity_poly.entity_id
_entity_poly.type
_entity_poly.pdbx_seq_one_letter_code
_entity_poly.pdbx_strand_id
1 'polypeptide(L)'
;MIALARYPFAVAAAVAVLALGGCSRASLALDPAVLPGCAAGHGAVVTVRWDARAIQTKFVQVALTRPGGGERGWTRGKPFGSRNTGRWAVDGLTFILRDDQGRELTRKTLETSRCPRKQKDE
;
A
#
# COMPACT_ATOMS: atom_id res chain seq x y z
N MET A 1 -17.83 25.26 53.01
CA MET A 1 -17.63 25.11 52.53
C MET A 1 -17.44 24.67 51.43
N ILE A 2 -17.35 24.59 51.01
CA ILE A 2 -17.21 24.32 50.20
C ILE A 2 -16.95 23.99 49.09
N ALA A 3 -16.88 23.95 48.77
CA ALA A 3 -16.64 23.70 47.89
C ALA A 3 -16.43 23.23 46.88
N LEU A 4 -16.37 23.12 46.64
CA LEU A 4 -16.12 22.79 45.87
C LEU A 4 -15.86 22.37 44.76
N ALA A 5 -15.83 22.25 44.55
CA ALA A 5 -15.59 21.88 43.75
C ALA A 5 -15.47 21.41 42.72
N ARG A 6 -15.42 21.33 42.47
CA ARG A 6 -15.30 21.05 41.68
C ARG A 6 -14.95 20.68 40.57
N TYR A 7 -14.83 20.39 40.09
CA TYR A 7 -14.49 20.13 39.19
C TYR A 7 -14.30 19.67 38.15
N PRO A 8 -14.11 19.57 37.75
CA PRO A 8 -13.90 19.18 36.92
C PRO A 8 -13.64 18.64 35.96
N PHE A 9 -13.54 18.46 35.66
CA PHE A 9 -13.24 18.05 34.86
C PHE A 9 -13.06 17.63 33.89
N ALA A 10 -12.98 17.61 33.57
CA ALA A 10 -12.86 17.28 32.83
C ALA A 10 -12.52 16.84 31.84
N VAL A 11 -12.34 16.70 31.43
CA VAL A 11 -12.07 16.42 30.66
C VAL A 11 -11.75 15.93 29.64
N ALA A 12 -11.63 15.77 29.20
CA ALA A 12 -11.39 15.41 28.42
C ALA A 12 -11.04 14.90 27.44
N ALA A 13 -10.96 14.77 27.05
CA ALA A 13 -10.69 14.38 26.28
C ALA A 13 -10.40 13.89 25.25
N ALA A 14 -10.27 13.72 24.80
CA ALA A 14 -10.04 13.32 23.99
C ALA A 14 -9.72 12.91 22.95
N VAL A 15 -9.57 12.75 22.53
CA VAL A 15 -9.39 12.43 21.71
C VAL A 15 -8.96 12.03 20.66
N ALA A 16 -8.72 11.96 20.35
CA ALA A 16 -8.31 11.60 19.50
C ALA A 16 -8.15 11.01 18.53
N VAL A 17 -8.07 10.82 18.15
CA VAL A 17 -7.98 10.27 17.36
C VAL A 17 -7.59 10.01 16.32
N LEU A 18 -7.52 10.05 16.05
CA LEU A 18 -7.30 9.80 15.25
C LEU A 18 -6.88 9.47 14.27
N ALA A 19 -6.69 9.46 14.07
CA ALA A 19 -6.37 9.22 13.26
C ALA A 19 -5.98 8.67 12.48
N LEU A 20 -6.00 8.60 12.34
CA LEU A 20 -5.75 8.08 11.80
C LEU A 20 -5.39 7.76 10.88
N GLY A 21 -5.16 7.70 10.88
CA GLY A 21 -4.62 7.16 10.12
C GLY A 21 -4.76 7.06 8.87
N GLY A 22 -5.27 6.92 8.43
CA GLY A 22 -5.35 6.66 7.14
C GLY A 22 -4.85 7.62 6.24
N CYS A 23 -4.52 8.65 6.61
CA CYS A 23 -4.16 9.58 5.66
C CYS A 23 -2.76 9.51 5.29
N SER A 24 -2.40 8.46 4.69
CA SER A 24 -1.10 8.40 4.14
C SER A 24 -0.98 9.49 3.10
N ARG A 25 0.01 10.30 3.18
CA ARG A 25 0.23 11.29 2.17
C ARG A 25 1.01 10.73 1.00
N ALA A 26 1.43 9.54 1.09
CA ALA A 26 2.09 8.87 -0.02
C ALA A 26 1.09 7.93 -0.67
N SER A 27 1.21 7.75 -1.95
CA SER A 27 0.31 6.85 -2.67
C SER A 27 1.10 5.86 -3.51
N LEU A 28 0.52 4.74 -3.73
CA LEU A 28 1.10 3.68 -4.53
C LEU A 28 -0.05 3.09 -5.35
N ALA A 29 0.11 3.07 -6.63
CA ALA A 29 -0.92 2.57 -7.53
C ALA A 29 -0.36 1.50 -8.44
N LEU A 30 -1.15 0.49 -8.68
CA LEU A 30 -0.80 -0.59 -9.59
C LEU A 30 -1.74 -0.54 -10.78
N ASP A 31 -1.20 -0.76 -11.96
CA ASP A 31 -2.00 -0.78 -13.18
C ASP A 31 -1.55 -1.93 -14.07
N PRO A 32 -2.34 -2.97 -14.20
CA PRO A 32 -3.65 -3.13 -13.57
C PRO A 32 -3.52 -3.47 -12.09
N ALA A 33 -4.50 -3.06 -11.33
CA ALA A 33 -4.52 -3.37 -9.89
C ALA A 33 -5.06 -4.78 -9.66
N VAL A 34 -5.79 -5.30 -10.62
CA VAL A 34 -6.38 -6.63 -10.53
C VAL A 34 -6.04 -7.36 -11.82
N LEU A 35 -5.42 -8.49 -11.71
CA LEU A 35 -5.10 -9.30 -12.87
C LEU A 35 -6.27 -10.19 -13.26
N PRO A 36 -6.47 -10.44 -14.55
CA PRO A 36 -7.47 -11.41 -14.95
C PRO A 36 -7.12 -12.79 -14.37
N GLY A 37 -8.08 -13.44 -13.79
CA GLY A 37 -7.83 -14.71 -13.15
C GLY A 37 -7.27 -15.76 -14.07
N CYS A 38 -7.67 -15.72 -15.32
CA CYS A 38 -7.21 -16.73 -16.28
C CYS A 38 -5.74 -16.61 -16.59
N ALA A 39 -5.14 -15.47 -16.27
CA ALA A 39 -3.73 -15.28 -16.52
C ALA A 39 -2.90 -15.38 -15.23
N ALA A 40 -3.53 -15.77 -14.14
CA ALA A 40 -2.89 -15.64 -12.85
C ALA A 40 -1.58 -16.39 -12.71
N GLY A 41 -1.43 -17.50 -13.37
CA GLY A 41 -0.22 -18.29 -13.23
C GLY A 41 0.88 -17.92 -14.19
N HIS A 42 0.64 -16.97 -15.05
CA HIS A 42 1.56 -16.69 -16.13
C HIS A 42 2.40 -15.44 -15.94
N GLY A 43 2.14 -14.72 -14.92
CA GLY A 43 2.82 -13.46 -14.70
C GLY A 43 2.32 -12.38 -15.66
N ALA A 44 2.43 -11.17 -15.26
CA ALA A 44 1.97 -10.05 -16.08
C ALA A 44 2.86 -8.86 -15.82
N VAL A 45 2.80 -7.91 -16.74
CA VAL A 45 3.50 -6.64 -16.56
C VAL A 45 2.54 -5.69 -15.86
N VAL A 46 3.00 -5.12 -14.77
CA VAL A 46 2.21 -4.18 -14.00
C VAL A 46 3.00 -2.89 -13.92
N THR A 47 2.35 -1.76 -14.16
CA THR A 47 2.97 -0.47 -13.99
C THR A 47 2.73 -0.03 -12.55
N VAL A 48 3.80 0.25 -11.85
CA VAL A 48 3.75 0.67 -10.46
C VAL A 48 4.06 2.15 -10.43
N ARG A 49 3.16 2.94 -9.86
CA ARG A 49 3.34 4.38 -9.75
C ARG A 49 3.34 4.77 -8.30
N TRP A 50 4.19 5.69 -7.96
CA TRP A 50 4.25 6.16 -6.58
C TRP A 50 4.33 7.66 -6.53
N ASP A 51 3.83 8.23 -5.45
CA ASP A 51 3.88 9.65 -5.23
C ASP A 51 4.06 9.88 -3.74
N ALA A 52 5.23 10.33 -3.36
CA ALA A 52 5.56 10.65 -1.99
C ALA A 52 5.98 12.11 -1.86
N ARG A 53 5.53 12.95 -2.80
CA ARG A 53 5.95 14.35 -2.80
C ARG A 53 5.39 15.13 -1.62
N ALA A 54 4.31 14.63 -1.02
CA ALA A 54 3.71 15.32 0.11
C ALA A 54 4.45 15.09 1.42
N ILE A 55 5.46 14.22 1.42
CA ILE A 55 6.26 13.99 2.60
C ILE A 55 7.69 14.36 2.29
N GLN A 56 8.47 14.55 3.35
CA GLN A 56 9.85 14.91 3.16
C GLN A 56 10.70 13.66 3.08
N THR A 57 11.00 13.26 1.89
CA THR A 57 11.89 12.14 1.67
C THR A 57 12.73 12.46 0.45
N LYS A 58 13.99 12.09 0.48
CA LYS A 58 14.88 12.37 -0.63
C LYS A 58 14.70 11.39 -1.75
N PHE A 59 14.33 10.18 -1.42
CA PHE A 59 14.08 9.15 -2.40
C PHE A 59 13.13 8.15 -1.76
N VAL A 60 12.62 7.26 -2.59
CA VAL A 60 11.77 6.20 -2.10
C VAL A 60 12.30 4.88 -2.61
N GLN A 61 11.90 3.82 -1.94
CA GLN A 61 12.24 2.47 -2.33
C GLN A 61 10.96 1.69 -2.43
N VAL A 62 10.88 0.83 -3.42
CA VAL A 62 9.75 -0.08 -3.54
C VAL A 62 10.29 -1.47 -3.33
N ALA A 63 9.75 -2.15 -2.37
CA ALA A 63 10.12 -3.52 -2.06
C ALA A 63 8.99 -4.44 -2.44
N LEU A 64 9.31 -5.71 -2.61
CA LEU A 64 8.34 -6.72 -2.99
C LEU A 64 8.33 -7.80 -1.94
N THR A 65 7.16 -8.35 -1.73
CA THR A 65 7.06 -9.53 -0.90
C THR A 65 5.99 -10.44 -1.49
N ARG A 66 6.23 -11.73 -1.44
CA ARG A 66 5.28 -12.73 -1.92
C ARG A 66 4.70 -13.45 -0.74
N PRO A 67 3.52 -14.03 -0.90
CA PRO A 67 2.95 -14.81 0.19
C PRO A 67 3.95 -15.85 0.63
N GLY A 68 4.23 -15.89 1.92
CA GLY A 68 5.17 -16.85 2.46
C GLY A 68 6.62 -16.56 2.19
N GLY A 69 6.92 -15.48 1.49
CA GLY A 69 8.29 -15.13 1.19
C GLY A 69 8.75 -13.92 1.96
N GLY A 70 10.03 -13.67 1.90
CA GLY A 70 10.58 -12.49 2.54
C GLY A 70 10.49 -11.28 1.64
N GLU A 71 10.75 -10.16 2.23
CA GLU A 71 10.76 -8.90 1.50
C GLU A 71 12.09 -8.73 0.79
N ARG A 72 12.05 -8.20 -0.42
CA ARG A 72 13.27 -7.86 -1.13
C ARG A 72 13.08 -6.54 -1.85
N GLY A 73 14.17 -5.80 -1.99
CA GLY A 73 14.13 -4.54 -2.73
C GLY A 73 13.92 -4.78 -4.20
N TRP A 74 13.24 -3.87 -4.84
CA TRP A 74 12.99 -3.96 -6.26
C TRP A 74 13.51 -2.72 -6.99
N THR A 75 13.10 -1.55 -6.54
CA THR A 75 13.52 -0.34 -7.20
C THR A 75 13.62 0.80 -6.22
N ARG A 76 14.29 1.85 -6.64
CA ARG A 76 14.53 3.01 -5.83
C ARG A 76 14.48 4.19 -6.78
N GLY A 77 13.92 5.27 -6.37
CA GLY A 77 13.79 6.38 -7.27
C GLY A 77 13.38 7.65 -6.55
N LYS A 78 13.06 8.62 -7.37
CA LYS A 78 12.62 9.91 -6.85
C LYS A 78 11.29 9.77 -6.16
N PRO A 79 10.92 10.73 -5.34
CA PRO A 79 9.65 10.64 -4.63
C PRO A 79 8.41 10.53 -5.52
N PHE A 80 8.54 10.84 -6.78
CA PHE A 80 7.42 10.70 -7.71
C PHE A 80 7.94 9.97 -8.94
N GLY A 81 7.34 8.85 -9.27
CA GLY A 81 7.80 8.09 -10.41
C GLY A 81 6.97 6.87 -10.68
N SER A 82 7.45 6.07 -11.61
CA SER A 82 6.80 4.83 -11.97
C SER A 82 7.81 3.87 -12.56
N ARG A 83 7.44 2.60 -12.56
CA ARG A 83 8.26 1.58 -13.17
C ARG A 83 7.38 0.38 -13.51
N ASN A 84 7.66 -0.24 -14.62
CA ASN A 84 6.96 -1.45 -15.00
C ASN A 84 7.68 -2.66 -14.44
N THR A 85 6.93 -3.65 -14.01
CA THR A 85 7.50 -4.94 -13.65
C THR A 85 7.84 -5.67 -14.95
N GLY A 86 8.58 -6.74 -14.83
CA GLY A 86 8.65 -7.70 -15.93
C GLY A 86 7.40 -8.56 -15.88
N ARG A 87 7.38 -9.60 -16.67
CA ARG A 87 6.23 -10.50 -16.72
C ARG A 87 6.26 -11.50 -15.59
N TRP A 88 6.59 -11.03 -14.42
CA TRP A 88 6.68 -11.89 -13.25
C TRP A 88 5.72 -11.49 -12.16
N ALA A 89 4.91 -10.48 -12.40
CA ALA A 89 3.96 -10.06 -11.37
C ALA A 89 2.80 -11.06 -11.35
N VAL A 90 2.53 -11.57 -10.18
CA VAL A 90 1.51 -12.60 -10.00
C VAL A 90 0.63 -12.27 -8.80
N ASP A 91 -0.44 -13.01 -8.66
CA ASP A 91 -1.37 -12.82 -7.57
C ASP A 91 -0.67 -12.86 -6.22
N GLY A 92 -1.06 -11.96 -5.36
CA GLY A 92 -0.52 -11.93 -4.00
C GLY A 92 0.77 -11.18 -3.85
N LEU A 93 1.36 -10.73 -4.94
CA LEU A 93 2.58 -9.95 -4.86
C LEU A 93 2.27 -8.61 -4.25
N THR A 94 2.97 -8.25 -3.20
CA THR A 94 2.74 -7.00 -2.50
C THR A 94 3.90 -6.05 -2.75
N PHE A 95 3.55 -4.82 -3.08
CA PHE A 95 4.54 -3.76 -3.29
C PHE A 95 4.48 -2.85 -2.07
N ILE A 96 5.63 -2.55 -1.51
CA ILE A 96 5.74 -1.76 -0.30
C ILE A 96 6.56 -0.53 -0.63
N LEU A 97 5.98 0.64 -0.42
CA LEU A 97 6.68 1.90 -0.64
C LEU A 97 7.30 2.35 0.67
N ARG A 98 8.60 2.58 0.65
CA ARG A 98 9.33 3.01 1.84
C ARG A 98 10.04 4.33 1.57
N ASP A 99 10.20 5.11 2.60
CA ASP A 99 10.91 6.38 2.48
C ASP A 99 12.42 6.16 2.60
N ASP A 100 13.17 7.25 2.63
CA ASP A 100 14.63 7.18 2.68
C ASP A 100 15.15 6.73 4.06
N GLN A 101 14.27 6.61 5.03
CA GLN A 101 14.62 6.06 6.34
C GLN A 101 14.20 4.59 6.45
N GLY A 102 13.64 4.05 5.39
CA GLY A 102 13.18 2.67 5.40
C GLY A 102 11.81 2.46 6.03
N ARG A 103 11.12 3.54 6.35
CA ARG A 103 9.80 3.40 6.96
C ARG A 103 8.77 3.10 5.89
N GLU A 104 7.86 2.22 6.20
CA GLU A 104 6.81 1.89 5.26
C GLU A 104 5.82 3.04 5.17
N LEU A 105 5.56 3.49 3.96
CA LEU A 105 4.60 4.57 3.73
C LEU A 105 3.24 4.01 3.35
N THR A 106 3.22 3.03 2.49
CA THR A 106 1.98 2.39 2.07
C THR A 106 2.34 1.10 1.35
N ARG A 107 1.36 0.25 1.16
CA ARG A 107 1.55 -1.00 0.42
C ARG A 107 0.31 -1.33 -0.37
N LYS A 108 0.51 -2.07 -1.44
CA LYS A 108 -0.59 -2.55 -2.28
C LYS A 108 -0.29 -3.97 -2.69
N THR A 109 -1.30 -4.79 -2.63
CA THR A 109 -1.19 -6.18 -3.04
C THR A 109 -1.91 -6.37 -4.36
N LEU A 110 -1.24 -7.03 -5.28
CA LEU A 110 -1.82 -7.34 -6.58
C LEU A 110 -2.84 -8.45 -6.40
N GLU A 111 -4.03 -8.21 -6.85
CA GLU A 111 -5.11 -9.17 -6.71
C GLU A 111 -5.47 -9.76 -8.04
N THR A 112 -6.16 -10.87 -8.01
CA THR A 112 -6.59 -11.55 -9.21
C THR A 112 -8.09 -11.67 -9.19
N SER A 113 -8.73 -11.26 -10.26
CA SER A 113 -10.15 -11.47 -10.37
C SER A 113 -10.41 -12.93 -10.67
N ARG A 114 -11.61 -13.39 -10.32
CA ARG A 114 -11.93 -14.76 -10.59
C ARG A 114 -12.05 -14.94 -12.10
N CYS A 115 -11.41 -15.94 -12.61
CA CYS A 115 -11.54 -16.25 -14.00
C CYS A 115 -12.97 -16.70 -14.27
N PRO A 116 -13.66 -16.17 -15.28
CA PRO A 116 -15.00 -16.60 -15.55
C PRO A 116 -14.99 -18.06 -15.91
N ARG A 117 -15.87 -18.87 -15.26
CA ARG A 117 -15.95 -20.24 -15.54
C ARG A 117 -16.55 -20.34 -16.86
N LYS A 118 -15.97 -21.09 -17.65
CA LYS A 118 -16.53 -21.33 -18.88
C LYS A 118 -17.75 -21.98 -18.66
N GLN A 119 -18.68 -21.59 -18.92
CA GLN A 119 -19.84 -22.17 -18.59
C GLN A 119 -20.05 -23.11 -19.41
N LYS A 120 -20.11 -23.94 -19.40
CA LYS A 120 -20.16 -24.83 -20.13
C LYS A 120 -21.23 -24.98 -20.50
N ASP A 121 -21.61 -24.71 -20.61
CA ASP A 121 -22.47 -24.79 -20.81
C ASP A 121 -23.11 -24.97 -20.96
N GLU A 122 -23.06 -24.93 -20.79
CA GLU A 122 -23.46 -25.06 -20.82
C GLU A 122 -23.93 -25.16 -21.03
#